data_afc612409bb4dcef28b271e70be8c74e
#
_entry.id   afc612409bb4dcef28b271e70be8c74e
#
_cell.length_a   1.000
_cell.length_b   1.000
_cell.length_c   1.000
_cell.angle_alpha   90.00
_cell.angle_beta   90.00
_cell.angle_gamma   90.00
#
_symmetry.space_group_name_H-M   'P 1'
#
loop_
_entity.id
_entity.type
_entity.pdbx_description
1 polymer ?
#
loop_
_entity_poly.entity_id
_entity_poly.type
_entity_poly.pdbx_seq_one_letter_code
_entity_poly.pdbx_strand_id
1 'polypeptide(L)'
;MTDQVVLLESRTMRSALGSRVEVLDKVKALELLPDGVHVTARMAADYFEVGYEAVYKLIQRNRAELEANGLVVLRGADLHSFELDNLSSSAGSYPQGRARLTLLSRRTLLNTAMLLRDSDVALRVRTYLLDVEDAARSASSVGRRPLELHAELLGAMSVRIMHLQSAVAGISETVEAIRQEAAELRIDRGLELQRRRRRGRG
;
A
#
# COMPACT_ATOMS: atom_id res chain seq x y z
N MET A 1 -0.60 -23.58 2.28
CA MET A 1 0.73 -24.17 2.00
C MET A 1 1.40 -23.62 0.73
N THR A 2 0.65 -23.22 -0.30
CA THR A 2 1.18 -22.76 -1.60
C THR A 2 1.92 -21.42 -1.50
N ASP A 3 1.44 -20.48 -0.67
CA ASP A 3 1.96 -19.09 -0.64
C ASP A 3 3.34 -18.98 0.01
N GLN A 4 3.68 -19.85 0.97
CA GLN A 4 5.01 -19.88 1.56
C GLN A 4 6.09 -20.38 0.59
N VAL A 5 5.74 -21.29 -0.32
CA VAL A 5 6.64 -21.75 -1.39
C VAL A 5 6.94 -20.62 -2.36
N VAL A 6 5.97 -19.77 -2.64
CA VAL A 6 6.16 -18.58 -3.50
C VAL A 6 7.20 -17.62 -2.91
N LEU A 7 7.21 -17.39 -1.59
CA LEU A 7 8.25 -16.56 -0.95
C LEU A 7 9.65 -17.17 -1.07
N LEU A 8 9.77 -18.49 -0.98
CA LEU A 8 11.05 -19.18 -1.14
C LEU A 8 11.61 -19.07 -2.57
N GLU A 9 10.75 -19.04 -3.59
CA GLU A 9 11.12 -19.13 -5.00
C GLU A 9 11.11 -17.79 -5.73
N SER A 10 10.19 -16.89 -5.37
CA SER A 10 10.00 -15.60 -6.06
C SER A 10 10.78 -14.46 -5.43
N ARG A 11 11.87 -14.04 -6.10
CA ARG A 11 12.63 -12.85 -5.73
C ARG A 11 11.79 -11.56 -5.74
N THR A 12 10.84 -11.45 -6.69
CA THR A 12 9.95 -10.29 -6.81
C THR A 12 9.07 -10.15 -5.58
N MET A 13 8.48 -11.26 -5.10
CA MET A 13 7.67 -11.26 -3.87
C MET A 13 8.50 -10.88 -2.64
N ARG A 14 9.72 -11.43 -2.50
CA ARG A 14 10.62 -11.06 -1.40
C ARG A 14 10.99 -9.58 -1.43
N SER A 15 11.23 -9.03 -2.63
CA SER A 15 11.55 -7.60 -2.79
C SER A 15 10.38 -6.70 -2.39
N ALA A 16 9.14 -7.08 -2.73
CA ALA A 16 7.93 -6.34 -2.37
C ALA A 16 7.70 -6.31 -0.85
N LEU A 17 8.00 -7.42 -0.16
CA LEU A 17 7.82 -7.56 1.29
C LEU A 17 9.04 -7.13 2.12
N GLY A 18 10.16 -6.84 1.49
CA GLY A 18 11.43 -6.54 2.15
C GLY A 18 11.45 -5.28 3.02
N SER A 19 10.43 -4.42 2.95
CA SER A 19 10.27 -3.25 3.83
C SER A 19 9.56 -3.55 5.16
N ARG A 20 8.93 -4.73 5.30
CA ARG A 20 8.15 -5.13 6.49
C ARG A 20 9.05 -5.66 7.62
N VAL A 21 10.11 -4.94 7.94
CA VAL A 21 11.13 -5.38 8.91
C VAL A 21 10.61 -5.49 10.35
N GLU A 22 9.50 -4.83 10.68
CA GLU A 22 8.84 -4.88 11.98
C GLU A 22 8.34 -6.29 12.35
N VAL A 23 8.15 -7.15 11.35
CA VAL A 23 7.71 -8.55 11.53
C VAL A 23 8.73 -9.35 12.35
N LEU A 24 10.01 -9.05 12.22
CA LEU A 24 11.07 -9.75 12.95
C LEU A 24 10.84 -9.64 14.47
N ASP A 25 10.60 -8.42 14.98
CA ASP A 25 10.37 -8.19 16.41
C ASP A 25 9.02 -8.74 16.90
N LYS A 26 8.05 -8.91 16.00
CA LYS A 26 6.75 -9.52 16.35
C LYS A 26 6.85 -11.02 16.57
N VAL A 27 7.80 -11.68 15.93
CA VAL A 27 8.00 -13.13 16.04
C VAL A 27 8.93 -13.48 17.19
N LYS A 28 10.06 -12.77 17.31
CA LYS A 28 11.07 -12.93 18.35
C LYS A 28 11.87 -11.65 18.52
N ALA A 29 12.19 -11.27 19.75
CA ALA A 29 13.03 -10.10 20.01
C ALA A 29 14.38 -10.21 19.28
N LEU A 30 14.74 -9.17 18.55
CA LEU A 30 15.98 -9.10 17.77
C LEU A 30 17.02 -8.25 18.51
N GLU A 31 18.09 -8.89 18.95
CA GLU A 31 19.25 -8.18 19.47
C GLU A 31 20.11 -7.64 18.32
N LEU A 32 20.39 -6.35 18.35
CA LEU A 32 21.26 -5.68 17.38
C LEU A 32 22.64 -5.46 17.99
N LEU A 33 23.62 -5.24 17.12
CA LEU A 33 24.95 -4.75 17.53
C LEU A 33 24.81 -3.35 18.19
N PRO A 34 25.85 -2.87 18.90
CA PRO A 34 25.83 -1.54 19.52
C PRO A 34 25.56 -0.39 18.54
N ASP A 35 25.81 -0.58 17.23
CA ASP A 35 25.44 0.37 16.18
C ASP A 35 23.93 0.55 15.99
N GLY A 36 23.10 -0.29 16.61
CA GLY A 36 21.64 -0.25 16.54
C GLY A 36 21.05 -0.63 15.18
N VAL A 37 21.87 -1.08 14.24
CA VAL A 37 21.47 -1.30 12.84
C VAL A 37 21.71 -2.74 12.37
N HIS A 38 22.82 -3.33 12.74
CA HIS A 38 23.28 -4.59 12.19
C HIS A 38 23.22 -5.76 13.18
N VAL A 39 23.17 -6.96 12.60
CA VAL A 39 23.44 -8.22 13.29
C VAL A 39 24.55 -8.97 12.56
N THR A 40 25.31 -9.81 13.25
CA THR A 40 26.28 -10.69 12.62
C THR A 40 25.61 -11.95 12.06
N ALA A 41 26.29 -12.68 11.17
CA ALA A 41 25.80 -13.96 10.68
C ALA A 41 25.60 -14.99 11.81
N ARG A 42 26.34 -14.89 12.92
CA ARG A 42 26.13 -15.75 14.09
C ARG A 42 24.88 -15.36 14.86
N MET A 43 24.68 -14.08 15.13
CA MET A 43 23.44 -13.58 15.77
C MET A 43 22.20 -13.93 14.92
N ALA A 44 22.33 -13.88 13.58
CA ALA A 44 21.25 -14.33 12.70
C ALA A 44 20.96 -15.83 12.84
N ALA A 45 22.00 -16.66 12.98
CA ALA A 45 21.84 -18.10 13.22
C ALA A 45 21.15 -18.37 14.56
N ASP A 46 21.54 -17.64 15.62
CA ASP A 46 20.95 -17.76 16.97
C ASP A 46 19.49 -17.24 16.97
N TYR A 47 19.20 -16.17 16.23
CA TYR A 47 17.83 -15.67 16.07
C TYR A 47 16.93 -16.69 15.40
N PHE A 48 17.38 -17.31 14.29
CA PHE A 48 16.62 -18.33 13.54
C PHE A 48 16.69 -19.74 14.15
N GLU A 49 17.44 -19.92 15.22
CA GLU A 49 17.61 -21.21 15.91
C GLU A 49 18.15 -22.32 14.96
N VAL A 50 19.12 -21.92 14.13
CA VAL A 50 19.79 -22.81 13.16
C VAL A 50 21.30 -22.80 13.32
N GLY A 51 21.95 -23.80 12.76
CA GLY A 51 23.42 -23.82 12.75
C GLY A 51 24.00 -22.66 11.91
N TYR A 52 25.11 -22.08 12.37
CA TYR A 52 25.83 -21.01 11.64
C TYR A 52 26.09 -21.36 10.18
N GLU A 53 26.47 -22.62 9.90
CA GLU A 53 26.73 -23.11 8.55
C GLU A 53 25.52 -22.99 7.60
N ALA A 54 24.30 -23.15 8.12
CA ALA A 54 23.10 -23.00 7.32
C ALA A 54 22.91 -21.56 6.84
N VAL A 55 23.08 -20.58 7.77
CA VAL A 55 23.04 -19.16 7.43
C VAL A 55 24.18 -18.79 6.51
N TYR A 56 25.39 -19.25 6.78
CA TYR A 56 26.57 -18.97 5.95
C TYR A 56 26.39 -19.48 4.50
N LYS A 57 25.96 -20.72 4.32
CA LYS A 57 25.69 -21.31 2.99
C LYS A 57 24.55 -20.58 2.27
N LEU A 58 23.51 -20.17 3.00
CA LEU A 58 22.41 -19.38 2.43
C LEU A 58 22.92 -18.03 1.93
N ILE A 59 23.72 -17.32 2.71
CA ILE A 59 24.35 -16.04 2.33
C ILE A 59 25.21 -16.23 1.07
N GLN A 60 26.01 -17.28 1.00
CA GLN A 60 26.86 -17.53 -0.17
C GLN A 60 26.04 -17.77 -1.44
N ARG A 61 24.97 -18.56 -1.35
CA ARG A 61 24.10 -18.89 -2.50
C ARG A 61 23.29 -17.69 -3.00
N ASN A 62 22.88 -16.79 -2.10
CA ASN A 62 21.97 -15.67 -2.41
C ASN A 62 22.67 -14.32 -2.27
N ARG A 63 23.99 -14.29 -2.39
CA ARG A 63 24.83 -13.14 -2.07
C ARG A 63 24.37 -11.86 -2.76
N ALA A 64 24.16 -11.89 -4.07
CA ALA A 64 23.76 -10.73 -4.86
C ALA A 64 22.41 -10.15 -4.43
N GLU A 65 21.47 -11.01 -4.03
CA GLU A 65 20.16 -10.56 -3.51
C GLU A 65 20.29 -9.94 -2.12
N LEU A 66 21.09 -10.56 -1.26
CA LEU A 66 21.29 -10.06 0.11
C LEU A 66 22.11 -8.77 0.14
N GLU A 67 23.12 -8.60 -0.73
CA GLU A 67 23.87 -7.34 -0.89
C GLU A 67 22.94 -6.20 -1.36
N ALA A 68 22.02 -6.46 -2.28
CA ALA A 68 21.01 -5.49 -2.69
C ALA A 68 20.03 -5.10 -1.55
N ASN A 69 19.95 -5.90 -0.49
CA ASN A 69 19.14 -5.68 0.70
C ASN A 69 19.94 -5.21 1.94
N GLY A 70 21.22 -4.86 1.77
CA GLY A 70 22.05 -4.30 2.84
C GLY A 70 22.94 -5.33 3.57
N LEU A 71 23.32 -6.42 2.91
CA LEU A 71 24.42 -7.26 3.40
C LEU A 71 25.73 -6.54 3.17
N VAL A 72 26.55 -6.43 4.20
CA VAL A 72 27.88 -5.82 4.13
C VAL A 72 28.92 -6.82 4.63
N VAL A 73 30.07 -6.87 3.97
CA VAL A 73 31.21 -7.68 4.40
C VAL A 73 32.41 -6.77 4.66
N LEU A 74 32.70 -6.54 5.92
CA LEU A 74 33.84 -5.75 6.35
C LEU A 74 35.13 -6.55 6.31
N ARG A 75 36.23 -5.91 5.90
CA ARG A 75 37.60 -6.47 5.84
C ARG A 75 38.64 -5.39 6.13
N GLY A 76 39.80 -5.81 6.55
CA GLY A 76 40.96 -4.92 6.73
C GLY A 76 40.66 -3.69 7.59
N ALA A 77 40.92 -2.51 7.06
CA ALA A 77 40.75 -1.24 7.79
C ALA A 77 39.30 -0.98 8.22
N ASP A 78 38.31 -1.28 7.34
CA ASP A 78 36.90 -1.05 7.64
C ASP A 78 36.42 -1.96 8.80
N LEU A 79 36.92 -3.20 8.84
CA LEU A 79 36.64 -4.11 9.95
C LEU A 79 37.26 -3.58 11.25
N HIS A 80 38.50 -3.13 11.20
CA HIS A 80 39.18 -2.60 12.37
C HIS A 80 38.51 -1.36 12.95
N SER A 81 38.12 -0.40 12.10
CA SER A 81 37.35 0.78 12.51
C SER A 81 36.02 0.38 13.14
N PHE A 82 35.27 -0.51 12.51
CA PHE A 82 33.99 -0.98 13.05
C PHE A 82 34.14 -1.67 14.41
N GLU A 83 35.19 -2.48 14.59
CA GLU A 83 35.49 -3.13 15.87
C GLU A 83 35.85 -2.12 16.97
N LEU A 84 36.62 -1.10 16.65
CA LEU A 84 36.94 -0.04 17.62
C LEU A 84 35.69 0.74 18.08
N ASP A 85 34.81 1.06 17.15
CA ASP A 85 33.63 1.89 17.43
C ASP A 85 32.52 1.11 18.16
N ASN A 86 32.36 -0.18 17.86
CA ASN A 86 31.19 -0.94 18.28
C ASN A 86 31.49 -2.09 19.25
N LEU A 87 32.71 -2.59 19.30
CA LEU A 87 33.05 -3.80 20.07
C LEU A 87 33.97 -3.54 21.27
N SER A 88 34.54 -2.35 21.41
CA SER A 88 35.35 -1.97 22.55
C SER A 88 34.59 -1.96 23.87
N SER A 89 33.25 -1.92 23.82
CA SER A 89 32.36 -1.93 24.99
C SER A 89 31.88 -3.33 25.42
N SER A 90 32.10 -4.37 24.60
CA SER A 90 31.63 -5.74 24.86
C SER A 90 32.83 -6.72 25.00
N ALA A 91 33.56 -6.55 26.08
CA ALA A 91 34.66 -7.45 26.44
C ALA A 91 34.12 -8.84 26.79
N GLY A 92 34.03 -9.74 25.80
CA GLY A 92 33.79 -11.15 26.11
C GLY A 92 33.25 -12.04 25.00
N SER A 93 32.65 -11.54 23.92
CA SER A 93 31.92 -12.40 22.98
C SER A 93 32.44 -12.39 21.55
N TYR A 94 33.55 -11.68 21.24
CA TYR A 94 34.08 -11.62 19.88
C TYR A 94 35.50 -12.22 19.81
N PRO A 95 35.71 -13.27 19.02
CA PRO A 95 37.04 -13.78 18.75
C PRO A 95 37.85 -12.74 17.98
N GLN A 96 38.89 -12.21 18.58
CA GLN A 96 39.87 -11.35 17.95
C GLN A 96 40.59 -12.10 16.80
N GLY A 97 40.94 -11.41 15.70
CA GLY A 97 41.72 -11.99 14.59
C GLY A 97 40.91 -12.49 13.40
N ARG A 98 39.70 -11.96 13.18
CA ARG A 98 38.90 -12.30 11.99
C ARG A 98 39.42 -11.56 10.75
N ALA A 99 39.55 -12.27 9.65
CA ALA A 99 39.89 -11.68 8.35
C ALA A 99 38.70 -10.95 7.71
N ARG A 100 37.47 -11.22 8.18
CA ARG A 100 36.22 -10.63 7.66
C ARG A 100 35.07 -10.73 8.68
N LEU A 101 34.16 -9.76 8.64
CA LEU A 101 32.92 -9.76 9.39
C LEU A 101 31.74 -9.53 8.42
N THR A 102 30.74 -10.40 8.48
CA THR A 102 29.53 -10.26 7.68
C THR A 102 28.43 -9.65 8.55
N LEU A 103 27.93 -8.52 8.11
CA LEU A 103 26.86 -7.74 8.77
C LEU A 103 25.59 -7.82 7.94
N LEU A 104 24.48 -8.06 8.62
CA LEU A 104 23.14 -8.10 8.03
C LEU A 104 22.34 -6.92 8.61
N SER A 105 21.75 -6.10 7.75
CA SER A 105 20.72 -5.14 8.14
C SER A 105 19.43 -5.88 8.49
N ARG A 106 18.46 -5.21 9.14
CA ARG A 106 17.13 -5.79 9.41
C ARG A 106 16.46 -6.28 8.12
N ARG A 107 16.62 -5.55 7.01
CA ARG A 107 16.10 -5.93 5.71
C ARG A 107 16.76 -7.20 5.15
N THR A 108 18.07 -7.31 5.30
CA THR A 108 18.82 -8.52 4.92
C THR A 108 18.38 -9.71 5.79
N LEU A 109 18.19 -9.50 7.07
CA LEU A 109 17.72 -10.54 8.00
C LEU A 109 16.31 -11.02 7.62
N LEU A 110 15.40 -10.10 7.28
CA LEU A 110 14.06 -10.46 6.79
C LEU A 110 14.13 -11.27 5.50
N ASN A 111 15.00 -10.87 4.56
CA ASN A 111 15.19 -11.62 3.32
C ASN A 111 15.79 -13.02 3.62
N THR A 112 16.68 -13.12 4.58
CA THR A 112 17.20 -14.41 5.07
C THR A 112 16.08 -15.30 5.62
N ALA A 113 15.14 -14.76 6.40
CA ALA A 113 13.95 -15.49 6.88
C ALA A 113 13.07 -16.03 5.74
N MET A 114 12.92 -15.25 4.68
CA MET A 114 12.16 -15.67 3.49
C MET A 114 12.87 -16.78 2.69
N LEU A 115 14.18 -16.86 2.75
CA LEU A 115 14.99 -17.86 2.03
C LEU A 115 15.31 -19.11 2.85
N LEU A 116 15.24 -19.03 4.18
CA LEU A 116 15.63 -20.11 5.08
C LEU A 116 14.48 -21.13 5.22
N ARG A 117 14.72 -22.38 4.82
CA ARG A 117 13.70 -23.44 4.81
C ARG A 117 13.55 -24.13 6.15
N ASP A 118 14.65 -24.49 6.76
CA ASP A 118 14.71 -25.38 7.93
C ASP A 118 14.81 -24.59 9.25
N SER A 119 13.82 -23.70 9.52
CA SER A 119 13.75 -22.92 10.74
C SER A 119 12.30 -22.60 11.07
N ASP A 120 11.86 -22.96 12.28
CA ASP A 120 10.52 -22.65 12.77
C ASP A 120 10.30 -21.15 12.98
N VAL A 121 11.35 -20.43 13.36
CA VAL A 121 11.32 -18.96 13.47
C VAL A 121 11.12 -18.33 12.10
N ALA A 122 11.88 -18.77 11.10
CA ALA A 122 11.72 -18.29 9.73
C ALA A 122 10.34 -18.65 9.15
N LEU A 123 9.81 -19.80 9.47
CA LEU A 123 8.45 -20.22 9.12
C LEU A 123 7.42 -19.25 9.70
N ARG A 124 7.52 -18.94 11.00
CA ARG A 124 6.64 -17.96 11.66
C ARG A 124 6.73 -16.57 11.06
N VAL A 125 7.92 -16.11 10.71
CA VAL A 125 8.13 -14.83 10.03
C VAL A 125 7.41 -14.82 8.68
N ARG A 126 7.55 -15.86 7.87
CA ARG A 126 6.85 -15.97 6.56
C ARG A 126 5.33 -16.01 6.72
N THR A 127 4.82 -16.77 7.68
CA THR A 127 3.37 -16.83 7.96
C THR A 127 2.84 -15.46 8.33
N TYR A 128 3.50 -14.77 9.27
CA TYR A 128 3.08 -13.44 9.70
C TYR A 128 3.12 -12.41 8.56
N LEU A 129 4.14 -12.47 7.69
CA LEU A 129 4.22 -11.61 6.49
C LEU A 129 3.03 -11.81 5.56
N LEU A 130 2.63 -13.05 5.31
CA LEU A 130 1.50 -13.38 4.45
C LEU A 130 0.18 -12.94 5.08
N ASP A 131 0.00 -13.16 6.38
CA ASP A 131 -1.21 -12.73 7.10
C ASP A 131 -1.38 -11.20 7.07
N VAL A 132 -0.31 -10.44 7.25
CA VAL A 132 -0.31 -8.97 7.16
C VAL A 132 -0.62 -8.51 5.74
N GLU A 133 -0.08 -9.17 4.73
CA GLU A 133 -0.36 -8.85 3.32
C GLU A 133 -1.82 -9.13 2.95
N ASP A 134 -2.36 -10.25 3.40
CA ASP A 134 -3.76 -10.61 3.15
C ASP A 134 -4.73 -9.67 3.88
N ALA A 135 -4.40 -9.26 5.10
CA ALA A 135 -5.16 -8.25 5.83
C ALA A 135 -5.15 -6.89 5.11
N ALA A 136 -3.99 -6.46 4.61
CA ALA A 136 -3.86 -5.21 3.86
C ALA A 136 -4.64 -5.25 2.54
N ARG A 137 -4.59 -6.38 1.83
CA ARG A 137 -5.34 -6.59 0.57
C ARG A 137 -6.85 -6.59 0.81
N SER A 138 -7.30 -7.25 1.87
CA SER A 138 -8.69 -7.28 2.29
C SER A 138 -9.21 -5.90 2.68
N ALA A 139 -8.44 -5.14 3.45
CA ALA A 139 -8.78 -3.75 3.80
C ALA A 139 -8.87 -2.84 2.56
N SER A 140 -7.98 -3.01 1.59
CA SER A 140 -8.01 -2.27 0.32
C SER A 140 -9.23 -2.63 -0.54
N SER A 141 -9.68 -3.88 -0.53
CA SER A 141 -10.88 -4.33 -1.26
C SER A 141 -12.17 -3.80 -0.64
N VAL A 142 -12.23 -3.73 0.69
CA VAL A 142 -13.37 -3.14 1.43
C VAL A 142 -13.48 -1.64 1.17
N GLY A 143 -12.34 -0.93 1.07
CA GLY A 143 -12.32 0.51 0.76
C GLY A 143 -12.75 0.86 -0.67
N ARG A 144 -12.62 -0.04 -1.64
CA ARG A 144 -13.07 0.19 -3.04
C ARG A 144 -14.58 0.10 -3.22
N ARG A 145 -15.24 -0.84 -2.55
CA ARG A 145 -16.71 -1.02 -2.66
C ARG A 145 -17.52 0.23 -2.32
N PRO A 146 -17.24 0.99 -1.23
CA PRO A 146 -17.95 2.24 -0.96
C PRO A 146 -17.74 3.31 -2.03
N LEU A 147 -16.54 3.40 -2.63
CA LEU A 147 -16.24 4.38 -3.68
C LEU A 147 -16.96 4.04 -5.00
N GLU A 148 -17.06 2.78 -5.37
CA GLU A 148 -17.80 2.32 -6.55
C GLU A 148 -19.29 2.59 -6.38
N LEU A 149 -19.87 2.28 -5.22
CA LEU A 149 -21.27 2.56 -4.90
C LEU A 149 -21.58 4.07 -4.91
N HIS A 150 -20.69 4.92 -4.41
CA HIS A 150 -20.81 6.37 -4.49
C HIS A 150 -20.77 6.89 -5.93
N ALA A 151 -19.89 6.34 -6.77
CA ALA A 151 -19.81 6.71 -8.19
C ALA A 151 -21.09 6.32 -8.94
N GLU A 152 -21.65 5.15 -8.69
CA GLU A 152 -22.94 4.73 -9.25
C GLU A 152 -24.10 5.63 -8.80
N LEU A 153 -24.17 5.96 -7.52
CA LEU A 153 -25.19 6.89 -6.98
C LEU A 153 -25.08 8.28 -7.60
N LEU A 154 -23.87 8.84 -7.71
CA LEU A 154 -23.65 10.14 -8.34
C LEU A 154 -24.01 10.10 -9.83
N GLY A 155 -23.74 9.02 -10.54
CA GLY A 155 -24.14 8.81 -11.92
C GLY A 155 -25.68 8.78 -12.08
N ALA A 156 -26.37 8.03 -11.22
CA ALA A 156 -27.82 7.97 -11.21
C ALA A 156 -28.48 9.31 -10.87
N MET A 157 -27.91 10.06 -9.92
CA MET A 157 -28.38 11.42 -9.59
C MET A 157 -28.20 12.39 -10.74
N SER A 158 -27.07 12.34 -11.45
CA SER A 158 -26.80 13.20 -12.61
C SER A 158 -27.83 12.98 -13.74
N VAL A 159 -28.15 11.72 -14.04
CA VAL A 159 -29.19 11.38 -15.03
C VAL A 159 -30.54 11.94 -14.60
N ARG A 160 -30.89 11.81 -13.31
CA ARG A 160 -32.17 12.30 -12.78
C ARG A 160 -32.28 13.84 -12.81
N ILE A 161 -31.18 14.53 -12.55
CA ILE A 161 -31.10 16.00 -12.67
C ILE A 161 -31.31 16.42 -14.14
N MET A 162 -30.69 15.76 -15.10
CA MET A 162 -30.89 16.04 -16.54
C MET A 162 -32.37 15.86 -16.95
N HIS A 163 -33.02 14.80 -16.49
CA HIS A 163 -34.46 14.59 -16.75
C HIS A 163 -35.32 15.67 -16.17
N LEU A 164 -35.08 16.13 -14.93
CA LEU A 164 -35.77 17.21 -14.30
C LEU A 164 -35.56 18.55 -15.02
N GLN A 165 -34.34 18.83 -15.45
CA GLN A 165 -34.04 20.04 -16.22
C GLN A 165 -34.79 20.06 -17.55
N SER A 166 -34.86 18.93 -18.26
CA SER A 166 -35.63 18.80 -19.50
C SER A 166 -37.11 18.99 -19.28
N ALA A 167 -37.65 18.43 -18.20
CA ALA A 167 -39.09 18.63 -17.85
C ALA A 167 -39.42 20.09 -17.49
N VAL A 168 -38.55 20.77 -16.74
CA VAL A 168 -38.69 22.20 -16.41
C VAL A 168 -38.61 23.04 -17.68
N ALA A 169 -37.73 22.76 -18.63
CA ALA A 169 -37.65 23.46 -19.91
C ALA A 169 -38.96 23.31 -20.69
N GLY A 170 -39.53 22.11 -20.78
CA GLY A 170 -40.80 21.86 -21.45
C GLY A 170 -41.97 22.60 -20.79
N ILE A 171 -42.01 22.66 -19.45
CA ILE A 171 -43.03 23.44 -18.72
C ILE A 171 -42.88 24.95 -19.00
N SER A 172 -41.65 25.45 -19.05
CA SER A 172 -41.38 26.87 -19.35
C SER A 172 -41.87 27.23 -20.76
N GLU A 173 -41.64 26.36 -21.74
CA GLU A 173 -42.12 26.54 -23.11
C GLU A 173 -43.66 26.57 -23.23
N THR A 174 -44.35 25.65 -22.51
CA THR A 174 -45.80 25.64 -22.46
C THR A 174 -46.38 26.86 -21.77
N VAL A 175 -45.76 27.34 -20.69
CA VAL A 175 -46.16 28.56 -19.98
C VAL A 175 -46.02 29.80 -20.90
N GLU A 176 -44.98 29.89 -21.69
CA GLU A 176 -44.76 31.00 -22.61
C GLU A 176 -45.78 30.96 -23.76
N ALA A 177 -46.10 29.77 -24.31
CA ALA A 177 -47.16 29.62 -25.29
C ALA A 177 -48.52 30.06 -24.77
N ILE A 178 -48.90 29.68 -23.55
CA ILE A 178 -50.15 30.11 -22.90
C ILE A 178 -50.17 31.65 -22.68
N ARG A 179 -49.03 32.22 -22.33
CA ARG A 179 -48.91 33.69 -22.19
C ARG A 179 -49.16 34.42 -23.49
N GLN A 180 -48.62 33.93 -24.60
CA GLN A 180 -48.81 34.51 -25.93
C GLN A 180 -50.26 34.41 -26.36
N GLU A 181 -50.88 33.25 -26.20
CA GLU A 181 -52.29 33.04 -26.51
C GLU A 181 -53.22 33.94 -25.69
N ALA A 182 -52.96 34.08 -24.37
CA ALA A 182 -53.69 34.98 -23.50
C ALA A 182 -53.50 36.46 -23.87
N ALA A 183 -52.34 36.85 -24.40
CA ALA A 183 -52.12 38.20 -24.88
C ALA A 183 -52.90 38.49 -26.18
N GLU A 184 -52.95 37.56 -27.11
CA GLU A 184 -53.74 37.67 -28.35
C GLU A 184 -55.22 37.81 -28.06
N LEU A 185 -55.76 36.94 -27.18
CA LEU A 185 -57.15 37.04 -26.73
C LEU A 185 -57.52 38.38 -26.06
N ARG A 186 -56.58 39.00 -25.33
CA ARG A 186 -56.77 40.32 -24.76
C ARG A 186 -56.83 41.41 -25.81
N ILE A 187 -56.02 41.34 -26.83
CA ILE A 187 -55.99 42.27 -27.97
C ILE A 187 -57.30 42.17 -28.75
N ASP A 188 -57.73 40.98 -29.10
CA ASP A 188 -58.98 40.76 -29.83
C ASP A 188 -60.20 41.25 -29.07
N ARG A 189 -60.27 40.98 -27.77
CA ARG A 189 -61.34 41.52 -26.93
C ARG A 189 -61.33 43.05 -26.86
N GLY A 190 -60.15 43.63 -26.84
CA GLY A 190 -60.00 45.09 -26.90
C GLY A 190 -60.50 45.72 -28.19
N LEU A 191 -60.17 45.07 -29.33
CA LEU A 191 -60.65 45.49 -30.67
C LEU A 191 -62.17 45.35 -30.84
N GLU A 192 -62.78 44.28 -30.33
CA GLU A 192 -64.21 44.05 -30.33
C GLU A 192 -64.99 45.15 -29.51
N LEU A 193 -64.47 45.46 -28.34
CA LEU A 193 -65.04 46.54 -27.50
C LEU A 193 -64.91 47.91 -28.18
N GLN A 194 -63.88 48.20 -28.90
CA GLN A 194 -63.72 49.42 -29.69
C GLN A 194 -64.73 49.46 -30.89
N ARG A 195 -64.93 48.35 -31.58
CA ARG A 195 -65.92 48.21 -32.69
C ARG A 195 -67.34 48.41 -32.20
N ARG A 196 -67.72 47.84 -31.04
CA ARG A 196 -69.02 48.04 -30.42
C ARG A 196 -69.23 49.52 -30.00
N ARG A 197 -68.20 50.20 -29.45
CA ARG A 197 -68.31 51.63 -29.11
C ARG A 197 -68.50 52.53 -30.34
N ARG A 198 -67.93 52.21 -31.47
CA ARG A 198 -68.06 52.97 -32.73
C ARG A 198 -69.46 52.75 -33.35
N ARG A 199 -70.05 51.55 -33.25
CA ARG A 199 -71.44 51.29 -33.77
C ARG A 199 -72.56 51.82 -32.89
N GLY A 200 -72.32 52.15 -31.66
CA GLY A 200 -73.34 52.72 -30.73
C GLY A 200 -73.34 54.25 -30.70
N ARG A 201 -72.51 54.94 -31.55
CA ARG A 201 -72.45 56.41 -31.64
C ARG A 201 -72.95 56.93 -32.99
N GLY A 202 -73.59 56.19 -33.83
CA GLY A 202 -74.29 56.54 -35.06
C GLY A 202 -75.74 56.17 -34.89
#